data_4c2ae3a37979289fcbee96ced7d9f675
#
_entry.id   4c2ae3a37979289fcbee96ced7d9f675
#
_cell.length_a   1.000
_cell.length_b   1.000
_cell.length_c   1.000
_cell.angle_alpha   90.00
_cell.angle_beta   90.00
_cell.angle_gamma   90.00
#
_symmetry.space_group_name_H-M   'P 1'
#
loop_
_entity.id
_entity.type
_entity.pdbx_description
1 polymer ?
#
loop_
_entity_poly.entity_id
_entity_poly.type
_entity_poly.pdbx_seq_one_letter_code
_entity_poly.pdbx_strand_id
1 'polypeptide(L)'
;MMGRDHALSGALVFAALATTLHVNDAHLAAGVALCAGAGVLPDIDHQDTSISSSFGFLTEGFSRLVALLSGGHRHGTHSIFGIAVFTVGSYFAGAYQLSGPKVTGIGHPAFSWHLVPAVLLMSLLYSAALRALHVGGHHGDLLGIGGALLTCYTGADLTRLPVGSWHVPMLAIAVALGCAAHIAGDELTHGGCPIFWPASMHEFHLLPRPLQFTTAKLCETWIVFPLLVVGLGLAVWHDAGHPLVLPSSPGQHAASGP
;
A
#
# COMPACT_ATOMS: atom_id res chain seq x y z
N MET A 1 5.33 -13.40 0.40
CA MET A 1 4.26 -13.55 1.42
C MET A 1 2.91 -13.78 0.73
N MET A 2 1.82 -14.08 1.48
CA MET A 2 0.45 -14.13 0.91
C MET A 2 -0.07 -12.72 0.61
N GLY A 3 -0.91 -12.58 -0.44
CA GLY A 3 -1.45 -11.28 -0.85
C GLY A 3 -2.13 -10.50 0.28
N ARG A 4 -2.86 -11.16 1.19
CA ARG A 4 -3.48 -10.51 2.37
C ARG A 4 -2.45 -9.90 3.31
N ASP A 5 -1.30 -10.56 3.48
CA ASP A 5 -0.26 -10.11 4.40
C ASP A 5 0.53 -8.94 3.79
N HIS A 6 0.70 -8.94 2.47
CA HIS A 6 1.21 -7.78 1.72
C HIS A 6 0.27 -6.57 1.81
N ALA A 7 -1.04 -6.78 1.67
CA ALA A 7 -2.02 -5.71 1.84
C ALA A 7 -1.99 -5.13 3.26
N LEU A 8 -1.95 -5.99 4.29
CA LEU A 8 -1.86 -5.54 5.69
C LEU A 8 -0.53 -4.85 6.00
N SER A 9 0.60 -5.32 5.45
CA SER A 9 1.90 -4.67 5.65
C SER A 9 1.93 -3.26 5.03
N GLY A 10 1.37 -3.10 3.84
CA GLY A 10 1.19 -1.78 3.22
C GLY A 10 0.32 -0.86 4.08
N ALA A 11 -0.85 -1.34 4.52
CA ALA A 11 -1.74 -0.60 5.41
C ALA A 11 -1.03 -0.16 6.71
N LEU A 12 -0.32 -1.08 7.35
CA LEU A 12 0.42 -0.83 8.60
C LEU A 12 1.52 0.23 8.40
N VAL A 13 2.31 0.14 7.34
CA VAL A 13 3.39 1.09 7.08
C VAL A 13 2.84 2.50 6.89
N PHE A 14 1.73 2.67 6.16
CA PHE A 14 1.12 3.98 5.99
C PHE A 14 0.57 4.52 7.31
N ALA A 15 -0.19 3.72 8.07
CA ALA A 15 -0.71 4.12 9.38
C ALA A 15 0.42 4.48 10.35
N ALA A 16 1.47 3.68 10.44
CA ALA A 16 2.61 3.95 11.33
C ALA A 16 3.37 5.26 10.97
N LEU A 17 3.31 5.71 9.74
CA LEU A 17 3.95 6.94 9.27
C LEU A 17 3.00 8.15 9.19
N ALA A 18 1.70 7.95 9.43
CA ALA A 18 0.68 8.97 9.21
C ALA A 18 0.93 10.25 10.02
N THR A 19 1.30 10.13 11.29
CA THR A 19 1.67 11.26 12.15
C THR A 19 2.90 12.00 11.64
N THR A 20 3.92 11.28 11.20
CA THR A 20 5.15 11.84 10.61
C THR A 20 4.87 12.54 9.28
N LEU A 21 3.96 11.98 8.49
CA LEU A 21 3.51 12.53 7.22
C LEU A 21 2.49 13.66 7.37
N HIS A 22 2.07 13.97 8.60
CA HIS A 22 1.07 14.99 8.91
C HIS A 22 -0.27 14.75 8.19
N VAL A 23 -0.67 13.48 8.08
CA VAL A 23 -1.96 13.07 7.51
C VAL A 23 -3.05 13.37 8.53
N ASN A 24 -4.11 14.05 8.11
CA ASN A 24 -5.28 14.25 8.96
C ASN A 24 -6.21 13.01 8.93
N ASP A 25 -7.07 12.89 9.94
CA ASP A 25 -7.95 11.74 10.13
C ASP A 25 -8.86 11.46 8.91
N ALA A 26 -9.31 12.52 8.23
CA ALA A 26 -10.17 12.39 7.06
C ALA A 26 -9.47 11.71 5.88
N HIS A 27 -8.14 11.84 5.79
CA HIS A 27 -7.33 11.29 4.71
C HIS A 27 -6.60 10.00 5.10
N LEU A 28 -6.53 9.70 6.41
CA LEU A 28 -5.86 8.51 6.92
C LEU A 28 -6.45 7.23 6.33
N ALA A 29 -7.77 7.09 6.37
CA ALA A 29 -8.45 5.90 5.85
C ALA A 29 -8.19 5.68 4.35
N ALA A 30 -8.21 6.75 3.56
CA ALA A 30 -7.90 6.68 2.12
C ALA A 30 -6.44 6.26 1.89
N GLY A 31 -5.49 6.87 2.61
CA GLY A 31 -4.07 6.56 2.50
C GLY A 31 -3.74 5.12 2.92
N VAL A 32 -4.30 4.64 4.03
CA VAL A 32 -4.16 3.26 4.50
C VAL A 32 -4.69 2.27 3.47
N ALA A 33 -5.88 2.52 2.90
CA ALA A 33 -6.49 1.62 1.92
C ALA A 33 -5.74 1.65 0.57
N LEU A 34 -5.26 2.81 0.12
CA LEU A 34 -4.42 2.93 -1.09
C LEU A 34 -3.10 2.18 -0.90
N CYS A 35 -2.47 2.32 0.25
CA CYS A 35 -1.21 1.64 0.55
C CYS A 35 -1.39 0.13 0.71
N ALA A 36 -2.53 -0.33 1.24
CA ALA A 36 -2.90 -1.74 1.24
C ALA A 36 -2.97 -2.32 -0.19
N GLY A 37 -3.63 -1.61 -1.10
CA GLY A 37 -3.67 -2.00 -2.52
C GLY A 37 -2.30 -1.97 -3.19
N ALA A 38 -1.50 -0.95 -2.90
CA ALA A 38 -0.14 -0.83 -3.39
C ALA A 38 0.79 -1.93 -2.82
N GLY A 39 0.47 -2.47 -1.65
CA GLY A 39 1.14 -3.64 -1.08
C GLY A 39 0.98 -4.93 -1.89
N VAL A 40 0.03 -4.99 -2.82
CA VAL A 40 -0.11 -6.12 -3.75
C VAL A 40 0.20 -5.73 -5.21
N LEU A 41 0.60 -4.47 -5.46
CA LEU A 41 0.87 -3.97 -6.80
C LEU A 41 2.05 -4.66 -7.51
N PRO A 42 3.19 -4.98 -6.84
CA PRO A 42 4.29 -5.70 -7.50
C PRO A 42 3.88 -7.04 -8.09
N ASP A 43 2.91 -7.75 -7.49
CA ASP A 43 2.37 -9.03 -7.96
C ASP A 43 1.52 -8.91 -9.25
N ILE A 44 1.41 -7.73 -9.85
CA ILE A 44 0.71 -7.55 -11.12
C ILE A 44 1.37 -8.30 -12.28
N ASP A 45 2.60 -8.73 -12.12
CA ASP A 45 3.33 -9.58 -13.06
C ASP A 45 2.95 -11.06 -12.98
N HIS A 46 2.03 -11.45 -12.06
CA HIS A 46 1.55 -12.81 -11.89
C HIS A 46 0.04 -12.88 -12.09
N GLN A 47 -0.45 -13.82 -12.95
CA GLN A 47 -1.83 -13.82 -13.43
C GLN A 47 -2.87 -14.23 -12.38
N ASP A 48 -2.50 -15.03 -11.39
CA ASP A 48 -3.42 -15.57 -10.38
C ASP A 48 -3.46 -14.74 -9.08
N THR A 49 -3.08 -13.47 -9.14
CA THR A 49 -3.03 -12.59 -7.97
C THR A 49 -4.28 -11.71 -7.84
N SER A 50 -4.46 -11.14 -6.66
CA SER A 50 -5.60 -10.26 -6.35
C SER A 50 -5.67 -9.06 -7.29
N ILE A 51 -4.53 -8.50 -7.67
CA ILE A 51 -4.47 -7.33 -8.53
C ILE A 51 -4.67 -7.68 -10.01
N SER A 52 -4.07 -8.77 -10.48
CA SER A 52 -4.20 -9.19 -11.88
C SER A 52 -5.62 -9.66 -12.23
N SER A 53 -6.35 -10.18 -11.24
CA SER A 53 -7.75 -10.62 -11.38
C SER A 53 -8.78 -9.51 -11.14
N SER A 54 -8.37 -8.32 -10.70
CA SER A 54 -9.26 -7.15 -10.60
C SER A 54 -9.69 -6.70 -12.00
N PHE A 55 -10.96 -6.37 -12.20
CA PHE A 55 -11.51 -5.98 -13.52
C PHE A 55 -11.35 -7.01 -14.66
N GLY A 56 -11.13 -8.29 -14.32
CA GLY A 56 -11.15 -9.43 -15.27
C GLY A 56 -10.12 -9.28 -16.40
N PHE A 57 -10.58 -9.48 -17.65
CA PHE A 57 -9.69 -9.54 -18.83
C PHE A 57 -8.82 -8.28 -19.05
N LEU A 58 -9.24 -7.12 -18.58
CA LEU A 58 -8.47 -5.88 -18.73
C LEU A 58 -7.16 -5.94 -17.92
N THR A 59 -7.27 -6.29 -16.64
CA THR A 59 -6.10 -6.40 -15.77
C THR A 59 -5.30 -7.66 -16.05
N GLU A 60 -5.92 -8.77 -16.44
CA GLU A 60 -5.22 -9.98 -16.90
C GLU A 60 -4.36 -9.70 -18.14
N GLY A 61 -4.91 -9.00 -19.14
CA GLY A 61 -4.14 -8.58 -20.33
C GLY A 61 -2.97 -7.66 -19.98
N PHE A 62 -3.21 -6.69 -19.09
CA PHE A 62 -2.16 -5.80 -18.60
C PHE A 62 -1.09 -6.55 -17.78
N SER A 63 -1.50 -7.49 -16.92
CA SER A 63 -0.61 -8.37 -16.15
C SER A 63 0.36 -9.15 -17.05
N ARG A 64 -0.15 -9.74 -18.15
CA ARG A 64 0.70 -10.44 -19.13
C ARG A 64 1.72 -9.52 -19.78
N LEU A 65 1.32 -8.29 -20.12
CA LEU A 65 2.24 -7.29 -20.67
C LEU A 65 3.31 -6.90 -19.66
N VAL A 66 2.92 -6.65 -18.41
CA VAL A 66 3.88 -6.33 -17.33
C VAL A 66 4.84 -7.48 -17.11
N ALA A 67 4.36 -8.73 -17.01
CA ALA A 67 5.21 -9.91 -16.86
C ALA A 67 6.25 -10.04 -18.00
N LEU A 68 5.83 -9.76 -19.23
CA LEU A 68 6.73 -9.78 -20.39
C LEU A 68 7.82 -8.69 -20.29
N LEU A 69 7.43 -7.48 -19.90
CA LEU A 69 8.36 -6.33 -19.83
C LEU A 69 9.28 -6.39 -18.61
N SER A 70 8.81 -6.95 -17.50
CA SER A 70 9.58 -7.09 -16.25
C SER A 70 10.55 -8.26 -16.23
N GLY A 71 10.50 -9.12 -17.25
CA GLY A 71 11.34 -10.33 -17.32
C GLY A 71 10.76 -11.53 -16.57
N GLY A 72 9.48 -11.50 -16.19
CA GLY A 72 8.77 -12.55 -15.47
C GLY A 72 8.50 -12.19 -14.00
N HIS A 73 7.81 -13.11 -13.31
CA HIS A 73 7.47 -12.93 -11.90
C HIS A 73 8.71 -12.81 -11.00
N ARG A 74 8.63 -11.90 -10.03
CA ARG A 74 9.70 -11.57 -9.08
C ARG A 74 10.99 -11.04 -9.72
N HIS A 75 10.87 -10.31 -10.83
CA HIS A 75 12.02 -9.62 -11.44
C HIS A 75 11.84 -8.09 -11.37
N GLY A 76 11.52 -7.44 -12.49
CA GLY A 76 11.47 -5.98 -12.57
C GLY A 76 10.48 -5.32 -11.61
N THR A 77 9.30 -5.89 -11.43
CA THR A 77 8.26 -5.38 -10.51
C THR A 77 8.66 -5.48 -9.04
N HIS A 78 9.49 -6.48 -8.68
CA HIS A 78 9.98 -6.74 -7.32
C HIS A 78 11.39 -6.17 -7.09
N SER A 79 11.67 -5.02 -7.68
CA SER A 79 12.96 -4.34 -7.60
C SER A 79 12.81 -2.86 -7.25
N ILE A 80 13.91 -2.21 -6.88
CA ILE A 80 13.95 -0.75 -6.71
C ILE A 80 13.51 -0.05 -8.00
N PHE A 81 13.87 -0.60 -9.17
CA PHE A 81 13.42 -0.07 -10.45
C PHE A 81 11.89 -0.15 -10.60
N GLY A 82 11.27 -1.28 -10.23
CA GLY A 82 9.81 -1.44 -10.22
C GLY A 82 9.12 -0.47 -9.29
N ILE A 83 9.62 -0.32 -8.05
CA ILE A 83 9.11 0.70 -7.12
C ILE A 83 9.17 2.09 -7.77
N ALA A 84 10.30 2.45 -8.37
CA ALA A 84 10.46 3.75 -9.02
C ALA A 84 9.45 3.95 -10.17
N VAL A 85 9.27 2.95 -11.03
CA VAL A 85 8.32 3.02 -12.16
C VAL A 85 6.89 3.21 -11.65
N PHE A 86 6.43 2.41 -10.68
CA PHE A 86 5.10 2.52 -10.11
C PHE A 86 4.90 3.86 -9.38
N THR A 87 5.89 4.30 -8.62
CA THR A 87 5.83 5.58 -7.90
C THR A 87 5.78 6.78 -8.86
N VAL A 88 6.61 6.79 -9.89
CA VAL A 88 6.64 7.86 -10.90
C VAL A 88 5.32 7.89 -11.69
N GLY A 89 4.81 6.73 -12.10
CA GLY A 89 3.50 6.63 -12.75
C GLY A 89 2.37 7.18 -11.86
N SER A 90 2.38 6.82 -10.58
CA SER A 90 1.40 7.30 -9.60
C SER A 90 1.54 8.79 -9.31
N TYR A 91 2.79 9.29 -9.29
CA TYR A 91 3.06 10.73 -9.16
C TYR A 91 2.45 11.51 -10.31
N PHE A 92 2.66 11.07 -11.55
CA PHE A 92 2.08 11.75 -12.72
C PHE A 92 0.55 11.67 -12.73
N ALA A 93 -0.04 10.52 -12.36
CA ALA A 93 -1.49 10.39 -12.24
C ALA A 93 -2.06 11.39 -11.20
N GLY A 94 -1.46 11.47 -10.01
CA GLY A 94 -1.88 12.40 -8.97
C GLY A 94 -1.56 13.87 -9.31
N ALA A 95 -0.40 14.16 -9.88
CA ALA A 95 -0.03 15.51 -10.28
C ALA A 95 -0.90 16.06 -11.43
N TYR A 96 -1.24 15.18 -12.40
CA TYR A 96 -2.13 15.54 -13.49
C TYR A 96 -3.53 15.88 -12.99
N GLN A 97 -4.07 15.09 -12.05
CA GLN A 97 -5.33 15.40 -11.38
C GLN A 97 -5.30 16.76 -10.67
N LEU A 98 -4.22 17.05 -9.95
CA LEU A 98 -4.07 18.31 -9.21
C LEU A 98 -3.88 19.54 -10.10
N SER A 99 -3.49 19.36 -11.36
CA SER A 99 -3.38 20.44 -12.35
C SER A 99 -4.70 20.81 -13.01
N GLY A 100 -5.73 19.97 -12.88
CA GLY A 100 -7.06 20.19 -13.42
C GLY A 100 -7.91 21.17 -12.62
N PRO A 101 -9.11 21.47 -13.09
CA PRO A 101 -10.06 22.30 -12.36
C PRO A 101 -10.38 21.64 -11.01
N LYS A 102 -10.33 22.41 -9.94
CA LYS A 102 -10.64 21.91 -8.58
C LYS A 102 -12.11 21.52 -8.52
N VAL A 103 -12.38 20.27 -8.19
CA VAL A 103 -13.72 19.82 -7.82
C VAL A 103 -13.99 20.31 -6.41
N THR A 104 -14.67 21.44 -6.28
CA THR A 104 -15.00 22.00 -4.97
C THR A 104 -16.40 21.59 -4.57
N GLY A 105 -16.51 20.77 -3.54
CA GLY A 105 -17.70 20.60 -2.71
C GLY A 105 -18.95 20.00 -3.35
N ILE A 106 -19.88 19.63 -2.48
CA ILE A 106 -21.23 19.15 -2.78
C ILE A 106 -21.96 20.19 -3.64
N GLY A 107 -22.20 19.87 -4.91
CA GLY A 107 -23.03 20.70 -5.82
C GLY A 107 -22.49 20.96 -7.20
N HIS A 108 -21.21 20.73 -7.47
CA HIS A 108 -20.62 20.84 -8.79
C HIS A 108 -19.69 19.68 -9.11
N PRO A 109 -20.18 18.54 -9.61
CA PRO A 109 -19.34 17.52 -10.21
C PRO A 109 -18.90 18.04 -11.58
N ALA A 110 -17.94 18.94 -11.61
CA ALA A 110 -17.19 19.19 -12.83
C ALA A 110 -16.30 17.97 -13.07
N PHE A 111 -16.82 17.00 -13.81
CA PHE A 111 -16.02 15.89 -14.31
C PHE A 111 -14.87 16.48 -15.12
N SER A 112 -13.66 16.29 -14.64
CA SER A 112 -12.46 16.69 -15.36
C SER A 112 -11.73 15.44 -15.85
N TRP A 113 -11.32 15.42 -17.11
CA TRP A 113 -10.47 14.36 -17.67
C TRP A 113 -9.18 14.16 -16.90
N HIS A 114 -8.73 15.18 -16.15
CA HIS A 114 -7.57 15.10 -15.27
C HIS A 114 -7.75 14.09 -14.12
N LEU A 115 -8.99 13.77 -13.76
CA LEU A 115 -9.29 12.77 -12.72
C LEU A 115 -9.11 11.34 -13.20
N VAL A 116 -9.24 11.05 -14.50
CA VAL A 116 -9.34 9.70 -15.03
C VAL A 116 -8.13 8.81 -14.65
N PRO A 117 -6.87 9.22 -14.85
CA PRO A 117 -5.73 8.37 -14.51
C PRO A 117 -5.67 8.02 -13.01
N ALA A 118 -5.94 9.00 -12.14
CA ALA A 118 -5.93 8.80 -10.71
C ALA A 118 -7.08 7.90 -10.24
N VAL A 119 -8.31 8.14 -10.76
CA VAL A 119 -9.47 7.30 -10.45
C VAL A 119 -9.27 5.86 -10.90
N LEU A 120 -8.73 5.63 -12.09
CA LEU A 120 -8.45 4.28 -12.57
C LEU A 120 -7.42 3.57 -11.67
N LEU A 121 -6.33 4.24 -11.33
CA LEU A 121 -5.31 3.67 -10.45
C LEU A 121 -5.85 3.42 -9.04
N MET A 122 -6.55 4.39 -8.44
CA MET A 122 -7.17 4.20 -7.12
C MET A 122 -8.20 3.07 -7.13
N SER A 123 -9.03 2.97 -8.17
CA SER A 123 -9.99 1.87 -8.32
C SER A 123 -9.28 0.51 -8.36
N LEU A 124 -8.18 0.41 -9.09
CA LEU A 124 -7.37 -0.81 -9.15
C LEU A 124 -6.80 -1.16 -7.77
N LEU A 125 -6.19 -0.19 -7.07
CA LEU A 125 -5.60 -0.42 -5.76
C LEU A 125 -6.65 -0.82 -4.71
N TYR A 126 -7.79 -0.14 -4.65
CA TYR A 126 -8.87 -0.52 -3.72
C TYR A 126 -9.45 -1.89 -4.04
N SER A 127 -9.71 -2.21 -5.32
CA SER A 127 -10.14 -3.54 -5.72
C SER A 127 -9.14 -4.62 -5.32
N ALA A 128 -7.85 -4.39 -5.56
CA ALA A 128 -6.79 -5.32 -5.21
C ALA A 128 -6.69 -5.55 -3.70
N ALA A 129 -6.79 -4.48 -2.89
CA ALA A 129 -6.82 -4.58 -1.43
C ALA A 129 -8.02 -5.40 -0.94
N LEU A 130 -9.23 -5.09 -1.43
CA LEU A 130 -10.46 -5.79 -1.06
C LEU A 130 -10.39 -7.28 -1.41
N ARG A 131 -9.88 -7.62 -2.59
CA ARG A 131 -9.68 -9.01 -3.02
C ARG A 131 -8.63 -9.74 -2.19
N ALA A 132 -7.49 -9.10 -1.91
CA ALA A 132 -6.44 -9.67 -1.08
C ALA A 132 -6.92 -9.95 0.35
N LEU A 133 -7.76 -9.08 0.90
CA LEU A 133 -8.36 -9.22 2.23
C LEU A 133 -9.64 -10.07 2.24
N HIS A 134 -10.07 -10.59 1.07
CA HIS A 134 -11.32 -11.36 0.90
C HIS A 134 -12.58 -10.58 1.34
N VAL A 135 -12.57 -9.27 1.15
CA VAL A 135 -13.69 -8.38 1.45
C VAL A 135 -14.48 -8.06 0.18
N GLY A 136 -15.80 -8.05 0.28
CA GLY A 136 -16.69 -7.64 -0.82
C GLY A 136 -17.04 -8.73 -1.84
N GLY A 137 -16.40 -9.89 -1.80
CA GLY A 137 -16.72 -11.01 -2.69
C GLY A 137 -16.76 -10.62 -4.18
N HIS A 138 -17.86 -10.92 -4.88
CA HIS A 138 -18.05 -10.58 -6.30
C HIS A 138 -18.20 -9.08 -6.57
N HIS A 139 -18.42 -8.26 -5.55
CA HIS A 139 -18.59 -6.81 -5.67
C HIS A 139 -17.28 -6.03 -5.41
N GLY A 140 -16.16 -6.70 -5.19
CA GLY A 140 -14.87 -6.06 -4.85
C GLY A 140 -14.48 -4.96 -5.84
N ASP A 141 -14.68 -5.16 -7.15
CA ASP A 141 -14.33 -4.15 -8.15
C ASP A 141 -15.28 -2.93 -8.12
N LEU A 142 -16.57 -3.16 -7.92
CA LEU A 142 -17.54 -2.07 -7.77
C LEU A 142 -17.27 -1.25 -6.50
N LEU A 143 -16.93 -1.93 -5.40
CA LEU A 143 -16.53 -1.27 -4.16
C LEU A 143 -15.21 -0.50 -4.33
N GLY A 144 -14.28 -1.03 -5.11
CA GLY A 144 -13.03 -0.34 -5.46
C GLY A 144 -13.28 0.95 -6.25
N ILE A 145 -14.17 0.91 -7.24
CA ILE A 145 -14.60 2.11 -7.98
C ILE A 145 -15.30 3.09 -7.03
N GLY A 146 -16.24 2.60 -6.21
CA GLY A 146 -16.94 3.41 -5.22
C GLY A 146 -16.00 4.10 -4.24
N GLY A 147 -14.99 3.37 -3.75
CA GLY A 147 -13.92 3.91 -2.90
C GLY A 147 -13.11 5.01 -3.58
N ALA A 148 -12.72 4.83 -4.84
CA ALA A 148 -12.00 5.84 -5.60
C ALA A 148 -12.84 7.11 -5.80
N LEU A 149 -14.12 6.96 -6.14
CA LEU A 149 -15.03 8.08 -6.30
C LEU A 149 -15.31 8.80 -4.97
N LEU A 150 -15.44 8.05 -3.86
CA LEU A 150 -15.59 8.64 -2.54
C LEU A 150 -14.33 9.40 -2.12
N THR A 151 -13.14 8.87 -2.42
CA THR A 151 -11.87 9.55 -2.18
C THR A 151 -11.82 10.89 -2.93
N CYS A 152 -12.23 10.91 -4.19
CA CYS A 152 -12.34 12.15 -4.96
C CYS A 152 -13.41 13.08 -4.38
N TYR A 153 -14.56 12.55 -3.97
CA TYR A 153 -15.65 13.34 -3.39
C TYR A 153 -15.24 14.02 -2.08
N THR A 154 -14.49 13.35 -1.24
CA THR A 154 -13.97 13.90 0.02
C THR A 154 -12.76 14.82 -0.15
N GLY A 155 -12.17 14.84 -1.35
CA GLY A 155 -10.94 15.59 -1.64
C GLY A 155 -9.67 14.97 -1.03
N ALA A 156 -9.75 13.75 -0.53
CA ALA A 156 -8.58 13.06 0.04
C ALA A 156 -7.52 12.74 -1.02
N ASP A 157 -7.93 12.54 -2.25
CA ASP A 157 -7.07 12.35 -3.43
C ASP A 157 -6.23 13.57 -3.78
N LEU A 158 -6.68 14.78 -3.41
CA LEU A 158 -5.96 16.05 -3.62
C LEU A 158 -4.90 16.32 -2.56
N THR A 159 -4.76 15.42 -1.57
CA THR A 159 -3.80 15.57 -0.49
C THR A 159 -2.37 15.48 -1.01
N ARG A 160 -1.56 16.44 -0.63
CA ARG A 160 -0.11 16.44 -0.82
C ARG A 160 0.58 16.29 0.53
N LEU A 161 1.47 15.34 0.62
CA LEU A 161 2.21 15.06 1.84
C LEU A 161 3.62 15.65 1.77
N PRO A 162 4.16 16.18 2.88
CA PRO A 162 5.50 16.72 2.91
C PRO A 162 6.55 15.61 2.86
N VAL A 163 7.48 15.73 1.90
CA VAL A 163 8.67 14.87 1.80
C VAL A 163 9.88 15.79 1.68
N GLY A 164 10.52 16.08 2.81
CA GLY A 164 11.54 17.13 2.87
C GLY A 164 10.96 18.48 2.48
N SER A 165 11.55 19.13 1.47
CA SER A 165 11.04 20.41 0.91
C SER A 165 9.96 20.25 -0.15
N TRP A 166 9.62 19.02 -0.54
CA TRP A 166 8.66 18.73 -1.60
C TRP A 166 7.27 18.40 -1.05
N HIS A 167 6.25 18.69 -1.82
CA HIS A 167 4.87 18.29 -1.56
C HIS A 167 4.44 17.27 -2.62
N VAL A 168 4.38 16.00 -2.25
CA VAL A 168 4.15 14.87 -3.15
C VAL A 168 2.69 14.40 -3.05
N PRO A 169 2.02 14.05 -4.16
CA PRO A 169 0.68 13.47 -4.09
C PRO A 169 0.64 12.25 -3.18
N MET A 170 -0.35 12.16 -2.30
CA MET A 170 -0.53 11.04 -1.37
C MET A 170 -0.56 9.69 -2.09
N LEU A 171 -1.17 9.65 -3.28
CA LEU A 171 -1.21 8.46 -4.12
C LEU A 171 0.19 7.91 -4.44
N ALA A 172 1.15 8.78 -4.76
CA ALA A 172 2.53 8.37 -5.07
C ALA A 172 3.25 7.84 -3.82
N ILE A 173 3.02 8.48 -2.66
CA ILE A 173 3.61 8.03 -1.39
C ILE A 173 3.02 6.68 -0.98
N ALA A 174 1.70 6.51 -1.07
CA ALA A 174 1.05 5.25 -0.78
C ALA A 174 1.57 4.11 -1.66
N VAL A 175 1.78 4.38 -2.97
CA VAL A 175 2.35 3.39 -3.90
C VAL A 175 3.80 3.08 -3.56
N ALA A 176 4.63 4.08 -3.29
CA ALA A 176 6.03 3.86 -2.91
C ALA A 176 6.15 3.00 -1.64
N LEU A 177 5.40 3.36 -0.59
CA LEU A 177 5.41 2.66 0.69
C LEU A 177 4.84 1.24 0.57
N GLY A 178 3.73 1.06 -0.14
CA GLY A 178 3.11 -0.24 -0.32
C GLY A 178 4.01 -1.20 -1.10
N CYS A 179 4.59 -0.76 -2.22
CA CYS A 179 5.54 -1.57 -2.99
C CYS A 179 6.80 -1.89 -2.19
N ALA A 180 7.33 -0.94 -1.41
CA ALA A 180 8.48 -1.19 -0.54
C ALA A 180 8.15 -2.20 0.56
N ALA A 181 6.98 -2.10 1.18
CA ALA A 181 6.51 -3.05 2.19
C ALA A 181 6.32 -4.46 1.60
N HIS A 182 5.84 -4.57 0.34
CA HIS A 182 5.73 -5.83 -0.38
C HIS A 182 7.09 -6.51 -0.51
N ILE A 183 8.06 -5.80 -1.11
CA ILE A 183 9.40 -6.34 -1.34
C ILE A 183 10.06 -6.72 -0.02
N ALA A 184 10.00 -5.87 1.01
CA ALA A 184 10.51 -6.19 2.33
C ALA A 184 9.86 -7.45 2.91
N GLY A 185 8.55 -7.63 2.73
CA GLY A 185 7.84 -8.84 3.13
C GLY A 185 8.32 -10.09 2.41
N ASP A 186 8.58 -10.01 1.12
CA ASP A 186 9.10 -11.14 0.33
C ASP A 186 10.54 -11.50 0.70
N GLU A 187 11.37 -10.51 1.05
CA GLU A 187 12.74 -10.74 1.52
C GLU A 187 12.83 -11.41 2.90
N LEU A 188 11.73 -11.45 3.66
CA LEU A 188 11.64 -12.25 4.89
C LEU A 188 11.40 -13.73 4.60
N THR A 189 11.01 -14.08 3.38
CA THR A 189 10.72 -15.46 2.96
C THR A 189 11.91 -16.13 2.29
N HIS A 190 11.83 -17.46 2.12
CA HIS A 190 12.84 -18.22 1.37
C HIS A 190 12.94 -17.85 -0.11
N GLY A 191 11.95 -17.13 -0.67
CA GLY A 191 11.93 -16.76 -2.08
C GLY A 191 12.81 -15.55 -2.41
N GLY A 192 12.95 -14.60 -1.49
CA GLY A 192 13.70 -13.37 -1.72
C GLY A 192 13.23 -12.54 -2.92
N CYS A 193 13.96 -11.46 -3.22
CA CYS A 193 13.73 -10.61 -4.39
C CYS A 193 15.05 -10.12 -4.99
N PRO A 194 15.16 -10.00 -6.34
CA PRO A 194 16.31 -9.40 -7.01
C PRO A 194 16.19 -7.86 -7.01
N ILE A 195 16.38 -7.23 -5.84
CA ILE A 195 16.12 -5.80 -5.63
C ILE A 195 16.90 -4.87 -6.58
N PHE A 196 18.03 -5.33 -7.10
CA PHE A 196 18.87 -4.56 -8.04
C PHE A 196 18.64 -4.93 -9.51
N TRP A 197 17.53 -5.60 -9.84
CA TRP A 197 17.19 -5.82 -11.24
C TRP A 197 17.10 -4.47 -12.00
N PRO A 198 17.56 -4.35 -13.27
CA PRO A 198 18.15 -5.38 -14.14
C PRO A 198 19.67 -5.55 -13.96
N ALA A 199 20.33 -4.79 -13.10
CA ALA A 199 21.77 -4.83 -12.93
C ALA A 199 22.25 -6.15 -12.25
N SER A 200 21.41 -6.77 -11.43
CA SER A 200 21.70 -8.03 -10.76
C SER A 200 20.45 -8.87 -10.59
N MET A 201 20.60 -10.19 -10.85
CA MET A 201 19.56 -11.20 -10.59
C MET A 201 19.74 -11.88 -9.23
N HIS A 202 20.65 -11.38 -8.38
CA HIS A 202 20.89 -11.95 -7.08
C HIS A 202 19.68 -11.70 -6.16
N GLU A 203 19.15 -12.77 -5.58
CA GLU A 203 18.06 -12.71 -4.61
C GLU A 203 18.60 -12.24 -3.25
N PHE A 204 17.98 -11.19 -2.71
CA PHE A 204 18.29 -10.64 -1.41
C PHE A 204 17.31 -11.17 -0.37
N HIS A 205 17.78 -11.27 0.87
CA HIS A 205 17.01 -11.72 2.01
C HIS A 205 17.34 -10.86 3.22
N LEU A 206 16.32 -10.32 3.89
CA LEU A 206 16.48 -9.56 5.13
C LEU A 206 16.84 -10.43 6.34
N LEU A 207 16.44 -11.71 6.30
CA LEU A 207 16.70 -12.64 7.38
C LEU A 207 17.72 -13.71 6.98
N PRO A 208 18.58 -14.17 7.91
CA PRO A 208 19.41 -15.35 7.68
C PRO A 208 18.52 -16.59 7.47
N ARG A 209 18.99 -17.54 6.66
CA ARG A 209 18.22 -18.73 6.24
C ARG A 209 17.41 -19.43 7.33
N PRO A 210 17.93 -19.64 8.57
CA PRO A 210 17.16 -20.32 9.62
C PRO A 210 15.93 -19.55 10.11
N LEU A 211 15.89 -18.22 9.91
CA LEU A 211 14.80 -17.35 10.34
C LEU A 211 13.81 -17.01 9.20
N GLN A 212 14.15 -17.36 7.97
CA GLN A 212 13.26 -17.20 6.83
C GLN A 212 12.07 -18.15 6.98
N PHE A 213 10.89 -17.68 6.58
CA PHE A 213 9.69 -18.52 6.60
C PHE A 213 9.21 -18.85 5.18
N THR A 214 8.42 -19.91 5.08
CA THR A 214 7.79 -20.33 3.82
C THR A 214 6.43 -19.70 3.71
N THR A 215 6.13 -19.11 2.55
CA THR A 215 4.81 -18.54 2.21
C THR A 215 3.70 -19.58 2.40
N ALA A 216 2.55 -19.13 2.91
CA ALA A 216 1.36 -19.93 3.18
C ALA A 216 1.55 -21.09 4.18
N LYS A 217 2.54 -20.99 5.08
CA LYS A 217 2.79 -21.97 6.16
C LYS A 217 2.41 -21.40 7.53
N LEU A 218 2.55 -22.27 8.55
CA LEU A 218 2.14 -21.97 9.94
C LEU A 218 2.71 -20.66 10.49
N CYS A 219 3.98 -20.35 10.21
CA CYS A 219 4.62 -19.13 10.69
C CYS A 219 3.91 -17.88 10.14
N GLU A 220 3.64 -17.83 8.84
CA GLU A 220 2.93 -16.69 8.23
C GLU A 220 1.51 -16.57 8.77
N THR A 221 0.79 -17.67 8.87
CA THR A 221 -0.63 -17.65 9.31
C THR A 221 -0.80 -17.36 10.80
N TRP A 222 0.07 -17.90 11.65
CA TRP A 222 -0.12 -17.83 13.11
C TRP A 222 0.75 -16.80 13.81
N ILE A 223 1.77 -16.26 13.14
CA ILE A 223 2.66 -15.26 13.72
C ILE A 223 2.59 -13.96 12.92
N VAL A 224 2.93 -13.99 11.62
CA VAL A 224 3.04 -12.77 10.80
C VAL A 224 1.69 -12.09 10.65
N PHE A 225 0.65 -12.82 10.24
CA PHE A 225 -0.69 -12.26 10.06
C PHE A 225 -1.26 -11.62 11.34
N PRO A 226 -1.29 -12.30 12.51
CA PRO A 226 -1.75 -11.66 13.74
C PRO A 226 -0.94 -10.44 14.15
N LEU A 227 0.38 -10.47 13.97
CA LEU A 227 1.24 -9.32 14.27
C LEU A 227 0.92 -8.11 13.38
N LEU A 228 0.66 -8.33 12.08
CA LEU A 228 0.25 -7.25 11.17
C LEU A 228 -1.11 -6.68 11.56
N VAL A 229 -2.09 -7.53 11.93
CA VAL A 229 -3.42 -7.07 12.37
C VAL A 229 -3.32 -6.26 13.66
N VAL A 230 -2.60 -6.76 14.65
CA VAL A 230 -2.42 -6.06 15.93
C VAL A 230 -1.64 -4.77 15.72
N GLY A 231 -0.55 -4.82 14.94
CA GLY A 231 0.26 -3.64 14.62
C GLY A 231 -0.55 -2.55 13.93
N LEU A 232 -1.37 -2.92 12.94
CA LEU A 232 -2.27 -1.97 12.26
C LEU A 232 -3.30 -1.39 13.23
N GLY A 233 -3.91 -2.22 14.07
CA GLY A 233 -4.86 -1.75 15.09
C GLY A 233 -4.22 -0.76 16.06
N LEU A 234 -2.99 -1.01 16.53
CA LEU A 234 -2.25 -0.12 17.41
C LEU A 234 -1.85 1.18 16.72
N ALA A 235 -1.42 1.14 15.45
CA ALA A 235 -1.06 2.32 14.68
C ALA A 235 -2.29 3.24 14.50
N VAL A 236 -3.41 2.70 14.05
CA VAL A 236 -4.66 3.46 13.89
C VAL A 236 -5.17 3.99 15.24
N TRP A 237 -5.08 3.20 16.31
CA TRP A 237 -5.44 3.64 17.66
C TRP A 237 -4.60 4.84 18.12
N HIS A 238 -3.30 4.79 17.88
CA HIS A 238 -2.39 5.89 18.19
C HIS A 238 -2.72 7.16 17.39
N ASP A 239 -2.96 7.00 16.08
CA ASP A 239 -3.30 8.11 15.20
C ASP A 239 -4.65 8.76 15.55
N ALA A 240 -5.56 8.00 16.15
CA ALA A 240 -6.82 8.51 16.71
C ALA A 240 -6.64 9.32 18.03
N GLY A 241 -5.41 9.67 18.39
CA GLY A 241 -5.10 10.50 19.57
C GLY A 241 -5.04 9.74 20.90
N HIS A 242 -5.00 8.41 20.88
CA HIS A 242 -4.86 7.60 22.08
C HIS A 242 -3.38 7.26 22.33
N PRO A 243 -2.75 7.78 23.41
CA PRO A 243 -1.34 7.47 23.69
C PRO A 243 -1.17 5.98 23.99
N LEU A 244 -0.13 5.37 23.41
CA LEU A 244 0.32 4.04 23.80
C LEU A 244 1.03 4.15 25.15
N VAL A 245 0.28 4.07 26.24
CA VAL A 245 0.84 4.05 27.59
C VAL A 245 1.41 2.65 27.84
N LEU A 246 2.72 2.52 27.76
CA LEU A 246 3.40 1.37 28.30
C LEU A 246 3.23 1.38 29.82
N PRO A 247 2.85 0.27 30.48
CA PRO A 247 2.78 0.23 31.94
C PRO A 247 4.13 0.68 32.50
N SER A 248 4.12 1.77 33.26
CA SER A 248 5.29 2.24 33.97
C SER A 248 5.82 1.10 34.85
N SER A 249 7.11 0.78 34.74
CA SER A 249 7.73 -0.21 35.62
C SER A 249 7.41 0.14 37.07
N PRO A 250 6.96 -0.82 37.91
CA PRO A 250 6.65 -0.56 39.32
C PRO A 250 7.94 -0.28 40.09
N GLY A 251 8.41 0.96 40.08
CA GLY A 251 9.71 1.32 40.71
C GLY A 251 10.00 2.81 40.86
N GLN A 252 9.20 3.71 40.29
CA GLN A 252 9.51 5.14 40.33
C GLN A 252 8.72 5.97 41.36
N HIS A 253 7.95 5.35 42.25
CA HIS A 253 7.22 6.06 43.32
C HIS A 253 7.84 5.99 44.71
N ALA A 254 9.17 5.79 44.82
CA ALA A 254 9.84 5.70 46.12
C ALA A 254 11.05 6.65 46.22
N ALA A 255 10.92 7.93 45.87
CA ALA A 255 11.93 8.94 46.18
C ALA A 255 11.36 10.36 46.11
N SER A 256 10.35 10.66 46.91
CA SER A 256 10.02 12.02 47.33
C SER A 256 9.27 11.94 48.68
N GLY A 257 10.01 11.68 49.73
CA GLY A 257 9.61 11.94 51.12
C GLY A 257 10.48 13.05 51.67
N PRO A 258 9.99 13.81 52.69
CA PRO A 258 10.32 15.16 53.05
C PRO A 258 11.75 15.39 53.53
#